data_1f444e2a2ca37bd2be3842240f8be17b
#
_entry.id   1f444e2a2ca37bd2be3842240f8be17b
#
_cell.length_a   1.000
_cell.length_b   1.000
_cell.length_c   1.000
_cell.angle_alpha   90.00
_cell.angle_beta   90.00
_cell.angle_gamma   90.00
#
_symmetry.space_group_name_H-M   'P 1'
#
loop_
_entity.id
_entity.type
_entity.pdbx_description
1 polymer ?
#
loop_
_entity_poly.entity_id
_entity_poly.type
_entity_poly.pdbx_seq_one_letter_code
_entity_poly.pdbx_strand_id
1 'polypeptide(L)'
;TELHEVKAWNNYKLLGATKDDAIGEAFDKTARLLGLPYPGGPKISAYAKEARDNNETPDAKIKVKIELPRPMINTPDFNFSYSGLKTAVLYLVRDIGEKNMTDKTKRIIAREFEDAALDVIIKKTVKAAKEKKAKSIIIGGGVAANNRLRQELVTEATKALPTIQVIFPERELSTDNSIMIGMAGYFAYLRNNKRGVDIKKIVAVGNLKIENAQ
;
A
#
# COMPACT_ATOMS: atom_id res chain seq x y z
N THR A 1 -4.70 1.82 -5.52
CA THR A 1 -3.22 1.88 -5.41
C THR A 1 -2.68 2.35 -6.74
N GLU A 2 -1.93 3.46 -6.72
CA GLU A 2 -1.42 4.12 -7.92
C GLU A 2 0.02 4.58 -7.71
N LEU A 3 0.77 4.68 -8.79
CA LEU A 3 2.11 5.22 -8.85
C LEU A 3 2.16 6.35 -9.88
N HIS A 4 2.51 7.55 -9.44
CA HIS A 4 2.55 8.74 -10.26
C HIS A 4 3.95 9.33 -10.35
N GLU A 5 4.30 9.87 -11.52
CA GLU A 5 5.40 10.81 -11.69
C GLU A 5 4.87 12.22 -11.47
N VAL A 6 5.43 12.94 -10.51
CA VAL A 6 5.06 14.32 -10.20
C VAL A 6 6.16 15.25 -10.68
N LYS A 7 5.89 16.07 -11.70
CA LYS A 7 6.85 17.03 -12.26
C LYS A 7 6.74 18.42 -11.65
N ALA A 8 5.53 18.77 -11.25
CA ALA A 8 5.20 20.03 -10.60
C ALA A 8 3.84 19.86 -9.89
N TRP A 9 3.44 20.84 -9.11
CA TRP A 9 2.09 20.88 -8.54
C TRP A 9 1.03 20.79 -9.66
N ASN A 10 0.10 19.84 -9.54
CA ASN A 10 -0.92 19.49 -10.54
C ASN A 10 -0.38 19.01 -11.91
N ASN A 11 0.86 18.57 -11.97
CA ASN A 11 1.39 17.90 -13.15
C ASN A 11 1.75 16.47 -12.78
N TYR A 12 0.73 15.64 -12.73
CA TYR A 12 0.80 14.23 -12.37
C TYR A 12 0.67 13.37 -13.62
N LYS A 13 1.54 12.39 -13.73
CA LYS A 13 1.47 11.39 -14.80
C LYS A 13 1.35 10.02 -14.16
N LEU A 14 0.27 9.31 -14.43
CA LEU A 14 0.10 7.92 -14.01
C LEU A 14 1.15 7.05 -14.66
N LEU A 15 1.92 6.33 -13.86
CA LEU A 15 2.89 5.33 -14.31
C LEU A 15 2.29 3.93 -14.25
N GLY A 16 1.49 3.66 -13.23
CA GLY A 16 0.81 2.38 -13.03
C GLY A 16 -0.25 2.47 -11.95
N ALA A 17 -1.23 1.59 -12.03
CA ALA A 17 -2.33 1.46 -11.10
C ALA A 17 -2.62 0.00 -10.80
N THR A 18 -3.33 -0.26 -9.71
CA THR A 18 -3.88 -1.60 -9.49
C THR A 18 -4.94 -1.92 -10.55
N LYS A 19 -4.92 -3.17 -11.02
CA LYS A 19 -5.91 -3.69 -11.99
C LYS A 19 -7.15 -4.25 -11.31
N ASP A 20 -7.11 -4.36 -9.99
CA ASP A 20 -8.16 -4.95 -9.17
C ASP A 20 -8.21 -4.27 -7.79
N ASP A 21 -8.19 -5.01 -6.71
CA ASP A 21 -8.27 -4.49 -5.35
C ASP A 21 -7.14 -3.47 -5.05
N ALA A 22 -7.45 -2.42 -4.28
CA ALA A 22 -6.40 -1.60 -3.67
C ALA A 22 -5.66 -2.42 -2.60
N ILE A 23 -4.38 -2.07 -2.35
CA ILE A 23 -3.58 -2.80 -1.35
C ILE A 23 -4.23 -2.76 0.04
N GLY A 24 -4.79 -1.63 0.48
CA GLY A 24 -5.51 -1.53 1.76
C GLY A 24 -6.72 -2.45 1.81
N GLU A 25 -7.48 -2.53 0.71
CA GLU A 25 -8.61 -3.45 0.58
C GLU A 25 -8.18 -4.93 0.65
N ALA A 26 -7.04 -5.27 0.06
CA ALA A 26 -6.47 -6.60 0.16
C ALA A 26 -6.09 -6.96 1.61
N PHE A 27 -5.55 -6.01 2.39
CA PHE A 27 -5.30 -6.17 3.82
C PHE A 27 -6.60 -6.45 4.60
N ASP A 28 -7.66 -5.68 4.35
CA ASP A 28 -8.95 -5.85 5.04
C ASP A 28 -9.62 -7.19 4.68
N LYS A 29 -9.58 -7.58 3.40
CA LYS A 29 -10.11 -8.87 2.95
C LYS A 29 -9.34 -10.05 3.56
N THR A 30 -8.01 -9.95 3.66
CA THR A 30 -7.16 -10.98 4.28
C THR A 30 -7.41 -11.06 5.78
N ALA A 31 -7.51 -9.93 6.47
CA ALA A 31 -7.87 -9.91 7.89
C ALA A 31 -9.18 -10.65 8.16
N ARG A 32 -10.20 -10.41 7.33
CA ARG A 32 -11.48 -11.11 7.42
C ARG A 32 -11.34 -12.62 7.23
N LEU A 33 -10.51 -13.08 6.27
CA LEU A 33 -10.24 -14.51 6.07
C LEU A 33 -9.54 -15.16 7.26
N LEU A 34 -8.73 -14.40 8.00
CA LEU A 34 -8.08 -14.85 9.23
C LEU A 34 -8.95 -14.70 10.49
N GLY A 35 -10.19 -14.20 10.35
CA GLY A 35 -11.09 -13.94 11.48
C GLY A 35 -10.66 -12.76 12.35
N LEU A 36 -9.92 -11.79 11.78
CA LEU A 36 -9.48 -10.59 12.48
C LEU A 36 -10.50 -9.45 12.29
N PRO A 37 -10.67 -8.56 13.30
CA PRO A 37 -11.63 -7.46 13.22
C PRO A 37 -11.18 -6.35 12.27
N TYR A 38 -12.17 -5.57 11.80
CA TYR A 38 -11.95 -4.32 11.06
C TYR A 38 -11.50 -3.18 11.99
N PRO A 39 -10.60 -2.27 11.55
CA PRO A 39 -9.90 -2.24 10.27
C PRO A 39 -8.79 -3.31 10.20
N GLY A 40 -8.72 -4.02 9.06
CA GLY A 40 -7.85 -5.19 8.90
C GLY A 40 -6.37 -4.86 8.79
N GLY A 41 -6.02 -3.75 8.12
CA GLY A 41 -4.64 -3.35 7.90
C GLY A 41 -3.80 -3.33 9.18
N PRO A 42 -4.18 -2.56 10.23
CA PRO A 42 -3.46 -2.52 11.49
C PRO A 42 -3.36 -3.89 12.19
N LYS A 43 -4.39 -4.75 12.05
CA LYS A 43 -4.42 -6.09 12.68
C LYS A 43 -3.45 -7.04 11.99
N ILE A 44 -3.45 -7.07 10.66
CA ILE A 44 -2.46 -7.85 9.89
C ILE A 44 -1.04 -7.41 10.27
N SER A 45 -0.76 -6.10 10.30
CA SER A 45 0.56 -5.60 10.63
C SER A 45 1.01 -5.91 12.06
N ALA A 46 0.08 -5.89 13.03
CA ALA A 46 0.37 -6.30 14.41
C ALA A 46 0.72 -7.79 14.49
N TYR A 47 -0.10 -8.66 13.88
CA TYR A 47 0.15 -10.09 13.82
C TYR A 47 1.45 -10.43 13.09
N ALA A 48 1.71 -9.78 11.97
CA ALA A 48 2.95 -9.95 11.21
C ALA A 48 4.19 -9.54 12.04
N LYS A 49 4.09 -8.44 12.79
CA LYS A 49 5.14 -7.98 13.69
C LYS A 49 5.41 -9.00 14.80
N GLU A 50 4.38 -9.49 15.47
CA GLU A 50 4.52 -10.53 16.51
C GLU A 50 5.20 -11.79 15.97
N ALA A 51 4.82 -12.24 14.76
CA ALA A 51 5.46 -13.39 14.11
C ALA A 51 6.95 -13.18 13.85
N ARG A 52 7.36 -11.94 13.50
CA ARG A 52 8.78 -11.59 13.30
C ARG A 52 9.53 -11.50 14.61
N ASP A 53 8.99 -10.80 15.59
CA ASP A 53 9.62 -10.58 16.91
C ASP A 53 9.86 -11.92 17.62
N ASN A 54 8.94 -12.88 17.49
CA ASN A 54 9.02 -14.20 18.08
C ASN A 54 9.70 -15.25 17.19
N ASN A 55 10.19 -14.88 16.01
CA ASN A 55 10.77 -15.80 15.02
C ASN A 55 9.87 -17.04 14.76
N GLU A 56 8.53 -16.81 14.67
CA GLU A 56 7.58 -17.89 14.55
C GLU A 56 7.74 -18.67 13.24
N THR A 57 7.70 -20.00 13.37
CA THR A 57 7.73 -20.93 12.24
C THR A 57 6.47 -21.83 12.29
N PRO A 58 6.02 -22.35 11.14
CA PRO A 58 4.87 -23.25 11.10
C PRO A 58 5.07 -24.48 11.98
N ASP A 59 3.99 -24.95 12.61
CA ASP A 59 4.04 -26.18 13.37
C ASP A 59 4.25 -27.38 12.44
N ALA A 60 4.94 -28.41 12.91
CA ALA A 60 5.24 -29.64 12.15
C ALA A 60 3.98 -30.37 11.61
N LYS A 61 2.83 -30.08 12.22
CA LYS A 61 1.52 -30.61 11.78
C LYS A 61 1.03 -29.95 10.48
N ILE A 62 1.50 -28.74 10.17
CA ILE A 62 1.14 -28.01 8.95
C ILE A 62 2.06 -28.49 7.83
N LYS A 63 1.52 -29.36 6.96
CA LYS A 63 2.26 -29.91 5.82
C LYS A 63 2.26 -29.00 4.59
N VAL A 64 1.44 -27.96 4.62
CA VAL A 64 1.33 -26.99 3.53
C VAL A 64 2.40 -25.90 3.72
N LYS A 65 3.14 -25.59 2.65
CA LYS A 65 4.07 -24.46 2.67
C LYS A 65 3.30 -23.16 2.76
N ILE A 66 3.60 -22.33 3.76
CA ILE A 66 3.04 -20.99 3.88
C ILE A 66 3.88 -20.06 3.02
N GLU A 67 3.51 -19.94 1.76
CA GLU A 67 4.13 -19.08 0.76
C GLU A 67 3.05 -18.50 -0.14
N LEU A 68 3.07 -17.19 -0.35
CA LEU A 68 2.08 -16.50 -1.15
C LEU A 68 2.72 -15.93 -2.42
N PRO A 69 1.98 -15.82 -3.51
CA PRO A 69 2.49 -15.22 -4.75
C PRO A 69 2.76 -13.74 -4.57
N ARG A 70 3.65 -13.19 -5.41
CA ARG A 70 3.89 -11.76 -5.57
C ARG A 70 3.38 -11.34 -6.95
N PRO A 71 2.05 -11.13 -7.12
CA PRO A 71 1.49 -10.89 -8.44
C PRO A 71 2.13 -9.69 -9.12
N MET A 72 2.41 -9.80 -10.40
CA MET A 72 3.00 -8.76 -11.25
C MET A 72 4.38 -8.22 -10.82
N ILE A 73 5.05 -8.79 -9.82
CA ILE A 73 6.34 -8.27 -9.31
C ILE A 73 7.42 -8.16 -10.41
N ASN A 74 7.37 -9.03 -11.42
CA ASN A 74 8.35 -9.11 -12.51
C ASN A 74 7.80 -8.58 -13.84
N THR A 75 6.57 -8.05 -13.91
CA THR A 75 6.07 -7.45 -15.16
C THR A 75 6.84 -6.17 -15.50
N PRO A 76 7.01 -5.85 -16.79
CA PRO A 76 7.79 -4.68 -17.20
C PRO A 76 7.12 -3.36 -16.85
N ASP A 77 5.80 -3.34 -16.73
CA ASP A 77 4.99 -2.19 -16.36
C ASP A 77 5.05 -1.88 -14.85
N PHE A 78 4.38 -0.81 -14.43
CA PHE A 78 4.27 -0.40 -13.03
C PHE A 78 2.88 -0.69 -12.43
N ASN A 79 2.06 -1.51 -13.10
CA ASN A 79 0.76 -1.89 -12.58
C ASN A 79 0.87 -2.89 -11.42
N PHE A 80 -0.18 -2.96 -10.62
CA PHE A 80 -0.31 -3.84 -9.47
C PHE A 80 -1.51 -4.79 -9.64
N SER A 81 -1.55 -5.84 -8.84
CA SER A 81 -2.71 -6.71 -8.67
C SER A 81 -2.64 -7.36 -7.29
N TYR A 82 -3.75 -7.35 -6.57
CA TYR A 82 -3.84 -7.90 -5.21
C TYR A 82 -4.99 -8.91 -5.04
N SER A 83 -5.93 -9.01 -5.99
CA SER A 83 -7.05 -9.95 -5.90
C SER A 83 -6.58 -11.41 -5.89
N GLY A 84 -5.56 -11.73 -6.68
CA GLY A 84 -4.93 -13.05 -6.69
C GLY A 84 -4.27 -13.43 -5.37
N LEU A 85 -3.71 -12.46 -4.65
CA LEU A 85 -3.11 -12.66 -3.34
C LEU A 85 -4.16 -13.03 -2.29
N LYS A 86 -5.31 -12.33 -2.27
CA LYS A 86 -6.46 -12.69 -1.43
C LYS A 86 -6.92 -14.14 -1.69
N THR A 87 -7.04 -14.51 -2.97
CA THR A 87 -7.47 -15.85 -3.36
C THR A 87 -6.47 -16.92 -2.90
N ALA A 88 -5.17 -16.63 -3.00
CA ALA A 88 -4.13 -17.51 -2.49
C ALA A 88 -4.24 -17.72 -0.97
N VAL A 89 -4.51 -16.65 -0.20
CA VAL A 89 -4.77 -16.76 1.25
C VAL A 89 -5.99 -17.63 1.53
N LEU A 90 -7.08 -17.46 0.78
CA LEU A 90 -8.29 -18.27 0.96
C LEU A 90 -7.99 -19.75 0.78
N TYR A 91 -7.26 -20.13 -0.26
CA TYR A 91 -6.88 -21.53 -0.48
C TYR A 91 -5.92 -22.03 0.60
N LEU A 92 -4.93 -21.22 0.98
CA LEU A 92 -3.99 -21.57 2.04
C LEU A 92 -4.71 -21.87 3.37
N VAL A 93 -5.66 -21.00 3.77
CA VAL A 93 -6.48 -21.19 4.99
C VAL A 93 -7.30 -22.47 4.91
N ARG A 94 -7.90 -22.74 3.75
CA ARG A 94 -8.67 -23.98 3.50
C ARG A 94 -7.78 -25.23 3.60
N ASP A 95 -6.61 -25.21 2.98
CA ASP A 95 -5.70 -26.36 2.89
C ASP A 95 -5.01 -26.66 4.23
N ILE A 96 -4.77 -25.64 5.06
CA ILE A 96 -4.30 -25.79 6.46
C ILE A 96 -5.41 -26.43 7.32
N GLY A 97 -6.67 -26.09 7.07
CA GLY A 97 -7.83 -26.57 7.78
C GLY A 97 -8.06 -25.90 9.14
N GLU A 98 -9.32 -25.79 9.52
CA GLU A 98 -9.78 -25.02 10.68
C GLU A 98 -9.08 -25.42 11.99
N LYS A 99 -8.86 -26.73 12.21
CA LYS A 99 -8.21 -27.25 13.42
C LYS A 99 -6.76 -26.76 13.61
N ASN A 100 -6.09 -26.36 12.54
CA ASN A 100 -4.69 -25.90 12.54
C ASN A 100 -4.59 -24.36 12.47
N MET A 101 -5.72 -23.65 12.37
CA MET A 101 -5.79 -22.20 12.33
C MET A 101 -5.64 -21.57 13.73
N THR A 102 -4.54 -21.89 14.41
CA THR A 102 -4.17 -21.28 15.69
C THR A 102 -3.75 -19.82 15.50
N ASP A 103 -3.70 -19.04 16.59
CA ASP A 103 -3.23 -17.65 16.53
C ASP A 103 -1.81 -17.55 15.98
N LYS A 104 -0.93 -18.50 16.34
CA LYS A 104 0.41 -18.60 15.76
C LYS A 104 0.37 -18.78 14.24
N THR A 105 -0.48 -19.69 13.75
CA THR A 105 -0.64 -19.91 12.31
C THR A 105 -1.15 -18.65 11.61
N LYS A 106 -2.12 -17.96 12.19
CA LYS A 106 -2.64 -16.69 11.67
C LYS A 106 -1.56 -15.61 11.61
N ARG A 107 -0.70 -15.50 12.64
CA ARG A 107 0.42 -14.55 12.66
C ARG A 107 1.43 -14.84 11.57
N ILE A 108 1.76 -16.11 11.32
CA ILE A 108 2.67 -16.51 10.25
C ILE A 108 2.08 -16.18 8.87
N ILE A 109 0.79 -16.46 8.65
CA ILE A 109 0.10 -16.11 7.40
C ILE A 109 0.04 -14.58 7.22
N ALA A 110 -0.26 -13.83 8.29
CA ALA A 110 -0.29 -12.38 8.26
C ALA A 110 1.08 -11.79 7.87
N ARG A 111 2.18 -12.35 8.41
CA ARG A 111 3.55 -11.97 8.04
C ARG A 111 3.81 -12.23 6.56
N GLU A 112 3.54 -13.42 6.08
CA GLU A 112 3.77 -13.77 4.67
C GLU A 112 2.91 -12.93 3.72
N PHE A 113 1.65 -12.65 4.11
CA PHE A 113 0.79 -11.77 3.32
C PHE A 113 1.33 -10.34 3.27
N GLU A 114 1.72 -9.78 4.42
CA GLU A 114 2.27 -8.43 4.49
C GLU A 114 3.55 -8.33 3.64
N ASP A 115 4.46 -9.30 3.76
CA ASP A 115 5.69 -9.34 2.95
C ASP A 115 5.34 -9.44 1.46
N ALA A 116 4.45 -10.35 1.05
CA ALA A 116 4.07 -10.52 -0.34
C ALA A 116 3.42 -9.27 -0.96
N ALA A 117 2.55 -8.59 -0.21
CA ALA A 117 1.89 -7.37 -0.68
C ALA A 117 2.87 -6.19 -0.80
N LEU A 118 3.76 -6.04 0.19
CA LEU A 118 4.71 -4.93 0.23
C LEU A 118 5.88 -5.12 -0.73
N ASP A 119 6.38 -6.34 -0.94
CA ASP A 119 7.45 -6.64 -1.90
C ASP A 119 7.14 -6.06 -3.30
N VAL A 120 5.90 -6.21 -3.77
CA VAL A 120 5.48 -5.73 -5.09
C VAL A 120 5.52 -4.21 -5.17
N ILE A 121 4.93 -3.52 -4.16
CA ILE A 121 4.88 -2.06 -4.19
C ILE A 121 6.27 -1.44 -4.02
N ILE A 122 7.09 -1.99 -3.12
CA ILE A 122 8.46 -1.52 -2.89
C ILE A 122 9.30 -1.68 -4.16
N LYS A 123 9.34 -2.90 -4.72
CA LYS A 123 10.15 -3.18 -5.92
C LYS A 123 9.77 -2.29 -7.10
N LYS A 124 8.47 -2.14 -7.37
CA LYS A 124 7.99 -1.31 -8.49
C LYS A 124 8.20 0.18 -8.25
N THR A 125 8.04 0.66 -7.02
CA THR A 125 8.31 2.05 -6.67
C THR A 125 9.80 2.39 -6.84
N VAL A 126 10.70 1.55 -6.34
CA VAL A 126 12.15 1.75 -6.49
C VAL A 126 12.56 1.67 -7.97
N LYS A 127 12.01 0.71 -8.74
CA LYS A 127 12.23 0.62 -10.19
C LYS A 127 11.80 1.90 -10.91
N ALA A 128 10.59 2.38 -10.63
CA ALA A 128 10.08 3.61 -11.23
C ALA A 128 10.94 4.83 -10.86
N ALA A 129 11.32 4.96 -9.59
CA ALA A 129 12.18 6.04 -9.12
C ALA A 129 13.53 6.06 -9.86
N LYS A 130 14.12 4.89 -10.08
CA LYS A 130 15.37 4.73 -10.85
C LYS A 130 15.19 5.11 -12.33
N GLU A 131 14.17 4.58 -12.99
CA GLU A 131 13.91 4.83 -14.42
C GLU A 131 13.54 6.29 -14.69
N LYS A 132 12.82 6.93 -13.77
CA LYS A 132 12.41 8.33 -13.88
C LYS A 132 13.45 9.34 -13.32
N LYS A 133 14.57 8.82 -12.78
CA LYS A 133 15.60 9.65 -12.12
C LYS A 133 14.97 10.57 -11.06
N ALA A 134 14.06 10.01 -10.27
CA ALA A 134 13.35 10.77 -9.26
C ALA A 134 14.29 11.28 -8.17
N LYS A 135 14.03 12.49 -7.67
CA LYS A 135 14.77 13.10 -6.56
C LYS A 135 14.20 12.68 -5.21
N SER A 136 12.91 12.36 -5.17
CA SER A 136 12.22 11.92 -3.97
C SER A 136 11.11 10.93 -4.30
N ILE A 137 10.74 10.13 -3.30
CA ILE A 137 9.56 9.25 -3.30
C ILE A 137 8.64 9.78 -2.20
N ILE A 138 7.41 10.10 -2.54
CA ILE A 138 6.40 10.57 -1.58
C ILE A 138 5.31 9.51 -1.50
N ILE A 139 4.98 9.09 -0.29
CA ILE A 139 3.97 8.07 -0.03
C ILE A 139 2.76 8.72 0.61
N GLY A 140 1.55 8.38 0.14
CA GLY A 140 0.29 8.85 0.69
C GLY A 140 -0.73 7.73 0.85
N GLY A 141 -1.84 8.02 1.53
CA GLY A 141 -2.94 7.09 1.78
C GLY A 141 -2.72 6.20 3.01
N GLY A 142 -3.77 5.48 3.42
CA GLY A 142 -3.81 4.75 4.70
C GLY A 142 -2.69 3.72 4.89
N VAL A 143 -2.24 3.05 3.82
CA VAL A 143 -1.14 2.07 3.92
C VAL A 143 0.22 2.74 4.18
N ALA A 144 0.36 4.06 3.96
CA ALA A 144 1.54 4.82 4.36
C ALA A 144 1.82 4.78 5.89
N ALA A 145 0.81 4.42 6.69
CA ALA A 145 0.97 4.21 8.14
C ALA A 145 1.67 2.89 8.50
N ASN A 146 1.79 1.94 7.56
CA ASN A 146 2.39 0.64 7.79
C ASN A 146 3.90 0.76 8.08
N ASN A 147 4.33 0.26 9.26
CA ASN A 147 5.72 0.38 9.70
C ASN A 147 6.70 -0.41 8.83
N ARG A 148 6.30 -1.59 8.38
CA ARG A 148 7.13 -2.44 7.53
C ARG A 148 7.40 -1.76 6.19
N LEU A 149 6.34 -1.19 5.57
CA LEU A 149 6.49 -0.41 4.34
C LEU A 149 7.46 0.75 4.52
N ARG A 150 7.33 1.51 5.62
CA ARG A 150 8.20 2.65 5.91
C ARG A 150 9.67 2.23 6.00
N GLN A 151 9.97 1.18 6.74
CA GLN A 151 11.33 0.68 6.93
C GLN A 151 11.92 0.12 5.65
N GLU A 152 11.23 -0.81 5.00
CA GLU A 152 11.73 -1.51 3.83
C GLU A 152 11.87 -0.60 2.61
N LEU A 153 10.89 0.30 2.39
CA LEU A 153 10.99 1.22 1.26
C LEU A 153 12.17 2.17 1.40
N VAL A 154 12.44 2.69 2.60
CA VAL A 154 13.63 3.53 2.85
C VAL A 154 14.90 2.72 2.59
N THR A 155 14.98 1.50 3.13
CA THR A 155 16.14 0.63 2.96
C THR A 155 16.42 0.33 1.48
N GLU A 156 15.42 -0.16 0.76
CA GLU A 156 15.59 -0.56 -0.64
C GLU A 156 15.77 0.66 -1.58
N ALA A 157 15.10 1.77 -1.31
CA ALA A 157 15.27 2.99 -2.08
C ALA A 157 16.68 3.58 -1.90
N THR A 158 17.16 3.68 -0.67
CA THR A 158 18.50 4.22 -0.38
C THR A 158 19.61 3.31 -0.92
N LYS A 159 19.42 1.99 -0.85
CA LYS A 159 20.35 1.02 -1.44
C LYS A 159 20.45 1.18 -2.98
N ALA A 160 19.32 1.41 -3.65
CA ALA A 160 19.28 1.56 -5.11
C ALA A 160 19.65 2.95 -5.60
N LEU A 161 19.37 3.97 -4.81
CA LEU A 161 19.51 5.40 -5.11
C LEU A 161 19.98 6.13 -3.84
N PRO A 162 21.29 6.19 -3.54
CA PRO A 162 21.80 6.66 -2.26
C PRO A 162 21.41 8.09 -1.86
N THR A 163 21.08 8.93 -2.81
CA THR A 163 20.72 10.35 -2.56
C THR A 163 19.20 10.61 -2.56
N ILE A 164 18.38 9.55 -2.74
CA ILE A 164 16.93 9.71 -2.82
C ILE A 164 16.34 10.05 -1.46
N GLN A 165 15.40 10.97 -1.45
CA GLN A 165 14.60 11.26 -0.26
C GLN A 165 13.31 10.44 -0.29
N VAL A 166 13.00 9.73 0.80
CA VAL A 166 11.73 9.01 0.95
C VAL A 166 10.91 9.74 2.03
N ILE A 167 9.75 10.23 1.64
CA ILE A 167 8.90 11.10 2.46
C ILE A 167 7.59 10.39 2.75
N PHE A 168 7.28 10.24 4.04
CA PHE A 168 6.00 9.74 4.52
C PHE A 168 5.28 10.84 5.30
N PRO A 169 3.96 10.92 5.23
CA PRO A 169 3.19 11.79 6.11
C PRO A 169 3.32 11.32 7.57
N GLU A 170 3.02 12.20 8.50
CA GLU A 170 2.71 11.81 9.87
C GLU A 170 1.52 10.83 9.87
N ARG A 171 1.47 9.93 10.86
CA ARG A 171 0.47 8.85 10.85
C ARG A 171 -0.96 9.39 10.89
N GLU A 172 -1.17 10.43 11.67
CA GLU A 172 -2.45 11.12 11.82
C GLU A 172 -2.92 11.76 10.51
N LEU A 173 -1.99 12.08 9.61
CA LEU A 173 -2.26 12.66 8.30
C LEU A 173 -2.28 11.62 7.17
N SER A 174 -2.10 10.33 7.48
CA SER A 174 -2.11 9.26 6.47
C SER A 174 -3.51 8.83 6.02
N THR A 175 -4.54 9.20 6.76
CA THR A 175 -5.96 8.96 6.45
C THR A 175 -6.64 10.27 6.09
N ASP A 176 -7.92 10.21 5.74
CA ASP A 176 -8.72 11.40 5.40
C ASP A 176 -8.68 12.42 6.55
N ASN A 177 -8.30 13.65 6.22
CA ASN A 177 -8.20 14.74 7.18
C ASN A 177 -8.45 16.09 6.51
N SER A 178 -8.94 17.07 7.28
CA SER A 178 -9.26 18.40 6.78
C SER A 178 -8.02 19.23 6.42
N ILE A 179 -6.86 18.93 7.03
CA ILE A 179 -5.62 19.68 6.78
C ILE A 179 -5.18 19.49 5.34
N MET A 180 -5.17 18.25 4.80
CA MET A 180 -4.78 18.01 3.42
C MET A 180 -5.72 18.69 2.42
N ILE A 181 -7.02 18.74 2.71
CA ILE A 181 -8.01 19.40 1.86
C ILE A 181 -7.83 20.92 1.92
N GLY A 182 -7.63 21.48 3.12
CA GLY A 182 -7.36 22.90 3.29
C GLY A 182 -6.08 23.35 2.57
N MET A 183 -5.00 22.57 2.68
CA MET A 183 -3.73 22.84 2.00
C MET A 183 -3.87 22.76 0.48
N ALA A 184 -4.54 21.71 -0.03
CA ALA A 184 -4.79 21.57 -1.46
C ALA A 184 -5.62 22.74 -2.01
N GLY A 185 -6.68 23.12 -1.29
CA GLY A 185 -7.52 24.28 -1.64
C GLY A 185 -6.75 25.60 -1.62
N TYR A 186 -5.90 25.81 -0.61
CA TYR A 186 -5.07 27.01 -0.52
C TYR A 186 -4.09 27.14 -1.69
N PHE A 187 -3.39 26.07 -2.05
CA PHE A 187 -2.50 26.10 -3.21
C PHE A 187 -3.25 26.26 -4.53
N ALA A 188 -4.43 25.65 -4.68
CA ALA A 188 -5.29 25.86 -5.83
C ALA A 188 -5.73 27.34 -5.94
N TYR A 189 -6.10 27.97 -4.83
CA TYR A 189 -6.47 29.38 -4.75
C TYR A 189 -5.31 30.31 -5.17
N LEU A 190 -4.10 30.06 -4.65
CA LEU A 190 -2.91 30.85 -5.03
C LEU A 190 -2.62 30.75 -6.54
N ARG A 191 -2.75 29.56 -7.11
CA ARG A 191 -2.51 29.34 -8.55
C ARG A 191 -3.58 30.01 -9.41
N ASN A 192 -4.82 30.07 -8.94
CA ASN A 192 -5.91 30.76 -9.63
C ASN A 192 -5.88 32.29 -9.41
N ASN A 193 -4.68 32.89 -9.27
CA ASN A 193 -4.48 34.32 -9.05
C ASN A 193 -5.32 34.87 -7.85
N LYS A 194 -5.45 34.07 -6.79
CA LYS A 194 -6.25 34.36 -5.59
C LYS A 194 -7.74 34.60 -5.89
N ARG A 195 -8.26 33.94 -6.90
CA ARG A 195 -9.67 33.94 -7.24
C ARG A 195 -10.32 32.65 -6.71
N GLY A 196 -11.39 32.80 -5.98
CA GLY A 196 -12.23 31.66 -5.59
C GLY A 196 -12.97 31.06 -6.79
N VAL A 197 -13.56 29.91 -6.57
CA VAL A 197 -14.47 29.27 -7.56
C VAL A 197 -15.92 29.60 -7.19
N ASP A 198 -16.77 29.70 -8.20
CA ASP A 198 -18.20 29.82 -7.98
C ASP A 198 -18.74 28.57 -7.27
N ILE A 199 -19.32 28.74 -6.09
CA ILE A 199 -19.85 27.65 -5.26
C ILE A 199 -20.85 26.80 -6.05
N LYS A 200 -21.61 27.38 -6.97
CA LYS A 200 -22.59 26.68 -7.82
C LYS A 200 -21.94 25.71 -8.82
N LYS A 201 -20.63 25.85 -9.07
CA LYS A 201 -19.86 24.99 -9.97
C LYS A 201 -19.12 23.85 -9.23
N ILE A 202 -19.18 23.84 -7.91
CA ILE A 202 -18.55 22.77 -7.11
C ILE A 202 -19.45 21.54 -7.17
N VAL A 203 -18.93 20.49 -7.81
CA VAL A 203 -19.63 19.20 -7.94
C VAL A 203 -18.73 18.10 -7.38
N ALA A 204 -19.31 17.23 -6.56
CA ALA A 204 -18.60 16.04 -6.08
C ALA A 204 -18.49 15.01 -7.22
N VAL A 205 -17.27 14.58 -7.51
CA VAL A 205 -16.99 13.57 -8.54
C VAL A 205 -16.27 12.39 -7.88
N GLY A 206 -16.98 11.30 -7.66
CA GLY A 206 -16.49 10.16 -6.87
C GLY A 206 -15.33 9.37 -7.50
N ASN A 207 -15.10 9.52 -8.81
CA ASN A 207 -14.04 8.83 -9.54
C ASN A 207 -13.09 9.80 -10.27
N LEU A 208 -12.94 11.02 -9.75
CA LEU A 208 -12.03 12.01 -10.31
C LEU A 208 -10.59 11.50 -10.21
N LYS A 209 -9.92 11.40 -11.35
CA LYS A 209 -8.50 11.02 -11.38
C LYS A 209 -7.64 12.23 -11.05
N ILE A 210 -6.56 12.00 -10.29
CA ILE A 210 -5.64 13.06 -9.88
C ILE A 210 -5.00 13.81 -11.07
N GLU A 211 -4.84 13.14 -12.20
CA GLU A 211 -4.36 13.75 -13.46
C GLU A 211 -5.33 14.81 -14.01
N ASN A 212 -6.60 14.69 -13.70
CA ASN A 212 -7.68 15.57 -14.18
C ASN A 212 -8.13 16.57 -13.11
N ALA A 213 -7.55 16.57 -11.95
CA ALA A 213 -7.83 17.52 -10.88
C ALA A 213 -7.16 18.86 -11.23
N GLN A 214 -7.93 19.74 -11.90
CA GLN A 214 -7.52 21.12 -12.23
C GLN A 214 -8.12 22.12 -11.25
#